data_dd9d1f3fc66541f0c8caeb21b8774f86
#
_entry.id   dd9d1f3fc66541f0c8caeb21b8774f86
#
_cell.length_a   1.000
_cell.length_b   1.000
_cell.length_c   1.000
_cell.angle_alpha   90.00
_cell.angle_beta   90.00
_cell.angle_gamma   90.00
#
_symmetry.space_group_name_H-M   'P 1'
#
loop_
_entity.id
_entity.type
_entity.pdbx_description
1 polymer ?
#
loop_
_entity_poly.entity_id
_entity_poly.type
_entity_poly.pdbx_seq_one_letter_code
_entity_poly.pdbx_strand_id
1 'polypeptide(L)'
;MIEIARSVTVIHGAMLSFETVEARAAADAPMRLREHHETLLRVIDGVVTLGLAGSERTLVVEGEARIAPGVPHRLWSTGAGDARIVQEFRRTS
;
A
#
# COMPACT_ATOMS: atom_id res chain seq x y z
N MET A 1 3.82 9.82 11.15
CA MET A 1 4.27 8.50 10.70
C MET A 1 5.00 8.58 9.39
N ILE A 2 6.08 7.88 9.26
CA ILE A 2 6.94 7.95 8.09
C ILE A 2 6.85 6.63 7.33
N GLU A 3 6.56 6.73 6.06
CA GLU A 3 6.68 5.59 5.15
C GLU A 3 8.13 5.48 4.70
N ILE A 4 8.71 4.32 4.85
CA ILE A 4 10.08 4.08 4.45
C ILE A 4 10.05 3.21 3.20
N ALA A 5 10.41 3.81 2.07
CA ALA A 5 10.57 3.06 0.84
C ALA A 5 11.89 2.31 0.89
N ARG A 6 11.84 1.02 0.69
CA ARG A 6 13.01 0.18 0.58
C ARG A 6 13.41 0.06 -0.86
N SER A 7 14.63 0.01 -1.06
CA SER A 7 15.52 0.17 -2.16
C SER A 7 15.23 -0.53 -3.48
N VAL A 8 14.22 -1.30 -3.64
CA VAL A 8 14.02 -1.99 -4.92
C VAL A 8 12.93 -1.27 -5.70
N THR A 9 13.37 -0.54 -6.71
CA THR A 9 12.46 0.08 -7.66
C THR A 9 12.68 -0.58 -9.00
N VAL A 10 11.63 -1.17 -9.55
CA VAL A 10 11.68 -1.81 -10.85
C VAL A 10 10.71 -1.07 -11.76
N ILE A 11 11.21 -0.66 -12.92
CA ILE A 11 10.40 0.06 -13.90
C ILE A 11 10.21 -0.84 -15.12
N HIS A 12 8.96 -1.13 -15.44
CA HIS A 12 8.60 -1.92 -16.61
C HIS A 12 7.59 -1.14 -17.44
N GLY A 13 8.08 -0.38 -18.42
CA GLY A 13 7.21 0.47 -19.21
C GLY A 13 6.48 1.48 -18.33
N ALA A 14 5.17 1.38 -18.24
CA ALA A 14 4.34 2.30 -17.45
C ALA A 14 4.13 1.83 -16.00
N MET A 15 4.82 0.81 -15.56
CA MET A 15 4.66 0.25 -14.22
C MET A 15 5.86 0.53 -13.35
N LEU A 16 5.60 0.94 -12.11
CA LEU A 16 6.61 1.16 -11.10
C LEU A 16 6.32 0.23 -9.92
N SER A 17 7.31 -0.54 -9.51
CA SER A 17 7.15 -1.49 -8.40
C SER A 17 8.21 -1.23 -7.33
N PHE A 18 7.81 -1.26 -6.07
CA PHE A 18 8.75 -1.12 -4.97
C PHE A 18 8.19 -1.73 -3.69
N GLU A 19 9.11 -2.06 -2.80
CA GLU A 19 8.78 -2.59 -1.49
C GLU A 19 8.78 -1.47 -0.47
N THR A 20 7.77 -1.47 0.40
CA THR A 20 7.67 -0.51 1.50
C THR A 20 7.48 -1.23 2.81
N VAL A 21 7.88 -0.57 3.90
CA VAL A 21 7.63 -1.01 5.26
C VAL A 21 6.56 -0.12 5.86
N GLU A 22 5.48 -0.74 6.31
CA GLU A 22 4.39 -0.01 6.94
C GLU A 22 4.46 -0.18 8.45
N ALA A 23 4.57 0.91 9.17
CA ALA A 23 4.65 0.89 10.61
C ALA A 23 3.28 0.66 11.23
N ARG A 24 3.27 0.18 12.47
CA ARG A 24 2.05 0.13 13.25
C ARG A 24 1.56 1.55 13.49
N ALA A 25 0.33 1.78 13.13
CA ALA A 25 -0.33 3.06 13.32
C ALA A 25 -1.81 2.78 13.49
N ALA A 26 -2.53 3.79 13.93
CA ALA A 26 -3.96 3.69 13.99
C ALA A 26 -4.56 4.24 12.70
N ALA A 27 -5.85 4.44 12.69
CA ALA A 27 -6.57 4.98 11.54
C ALA A 27 -6.19 6.42 11.20
N ASP A 28 -5.28 7.03 11.96
CA ASP A 28 -4.72 8.34 11.66
C ASP A 28 -3.46 8.29 10.78
N ALA A 29 -3.14 7.14 10.23
CA ALA A 29 -2.07 7.04 9.25
C ALA A 29 -2.31 8.02 8.09
N PRO A 30 -1.22 8.54 7.47
CA PRO A 30 -1.37 9.53 6.41
C PRO A 30 -2.24 9.05 5.26
N MET A 31 -3.08 9.92 4.76
CA MET A 31 -3.87 9.69 3.56
C MET A 31 -2.95 9.68 2.34
N ARG A 32 -3.14 8.72 1.47
CA ARG A 32 -2.40 8.60 0.20
C ARG A 32 -3.35 8.75 -0.96
N LEU A 33 -2.86 9.34 -2.04
CA LEU A 33 -3.64 9.57 -3.25
C LEU A 33 -2.75 9.48 -4.47
N ARG A 34 -3.15 8.66 -5.43
CA ARG A 34 -2.49 8.53 -6.73
C ARG A 34 -3.51 8.81 -7.83
N GLU A 35 -3.45 9.99 -8.42
CA GLU A 35 -4.47 10.43 -9.37
C GLU A 35 -4.37 9.74 -10.73
N HIS A 36 -3.16 9.35 -11.13
CA HIS A 36 -2.92 8.86 -12.49
C HIS A 36 -2.44 7.41 -12.53
N HIS A 37 -2.49 6.73 -11.40
CA HIS A 37 -2.01 5.35 -11.30
C HIS A 37 -2.99 4.50 -10.54
N GLU A 38 -3.18 3.29 -11.03
CA GLU A 38 -3.78 2.22 -10.25
C GLU A 38 -2.71 1.67 -9.31
N THR A 39 -3.07 1.43 -8.07
CA THR A 39 -2.18 0.83 -7.10
C THR A 39 -2.57 -0.63 -6.89
N LEU A 40 -1.59 -1.51 -7.06
CA LEU A 40 -1.72 -2.92 -6.70
C LEU A 40 -0.81 -3.16 -5.52
N LEU A 41 -1.33 -3.77 -4.47
CA LEU A 41 -0.49 -4.08 -3.33
C LEU A 41 -0.67 -5.52 -2.90
N ARG A 42 0.42 -6.09 -2.40
CA ARG A 42 0.46 -7.45 -1.88
C ARG A 42 1.28 -7.47 -0.60
N VAL A 43 0.76 -8.13 0.41
CA VAL A 43 1.45 -8.26 1.70
C VAL A 43 2.47 -9.38 1.60
N ILE A 44 3.73 -9.07 1.93
CA ILE A 44 4.81 -10.06 1.97
C ILE A 44 5.03 -10.58 3.38
N ASP A 45 4.85 -9.70 4.37
CA ASP A 45 5.09 -10.06 5.77
C ASP A 45 4.22 -9.19 6.66
N GLY A 46 3.63 -9.78 7.68
CA GLY A 46 2.80 -9.06 8.63
C GLY A 46 1.34 -8.98 8.22
N VAL A 47 0.64 -8.04 8.83
CA VAL A 47 -0.79 -7.79 8.59
C VAL A 47 -0.99 -6.31 8.34
N VAL A 48 -1.71 -5.97 7.29
CA VAL A 48 -1.94 -4.59 6.89
C VAL A 48 -3.43 -4.32 6.83
N THR A 49 -3.83 -3.16 7.33
CA THR A 49 -5.18 -2.67 7.09
C THR A 49 -5.15 -1.55 6.07
N LEU A 50 -6.04 -1.68 5.09
CA LEU A 50 -6.29 -0.68 4.07
C LEU A 50 -7.56 0.06 4.43
N GLY A 51 -7.44 1.35 4.72
CA GLY A 51 -8.59 2.20 5.03
C GLY A 51 -9.03 2.96 3.79
N LEU A 52 -10.28 2.79 3.43
CA LEU A 52 -10.95 3.53 2.36
C LEU A 52 -12.09 4.32 2.95
N ALA A 53 -12.65 5.25 2.20
CA ALA A 53 -13.80 6.00 2.66
C ALA A 53 -14.96 5.03 2.96
N GLY A 54 -15.37 4.99 4.24
CA GLY A 54 -16.49 4.17 4.68
C GLY A 54 -16.21 2.68 4.85
N SER A 55 -14.96 2.22 4.68
CA SER A 55 -14.65 0.81 4.87
C SER A 55 -13.19 0.59 5.21
N GLU A 56 -12.92 -0.56 5.83
CA GLU A 56 -11.57 -1.03 6.10
C GLU A 56 -11.45 -2.48 5.66
N ARG A 57 -10.30 -2.83 5.17
CA ARG A 57 -10.02 -4.20 4.73
C ARG A 57 -8.68 -4.62 5.29
N THR A 58 -8.64 -5.78 5.94
CA THR A 58 -7.42 -6.33 6.52
C THR A 58 -6.85 -7.39 5.57
N LEU A 59 -5.56 -7.27 5.29
CA LEU A 59 -4.84 -8.16 4.39
C LEU A 59 -3.76 -8.88 5.18
N VAL A 60 -3.70 -10.18 5.01
CA VAL A 60 -2.64 -11.05 5.56
C VAL A 60 -1.64 -11.38 4.46
N VAL A 61 -0.58 -12.10 4.81
CA VAL A 61 0.45 -12.51 3.83
C VAL A 61 -0.20 -13.16 2.61
N GLU A 62 0.25 -12.79 1.44
CA GLU A 62 -0.28 -13.14 0.12
C GLU A 62 -1.60 -12.44 -0.21
N GLY A 63 -2.17 -11.69 0.73
CA GLY A 63 -3.34 -10.89 0.44
C GLY A 63 -3.02 -9.75 -0.52
N GLU A 64 -3.95 -9.46 -1.42
CA GLU A 64 -3.79 -8.43 -2.45
C GLU A 64 -4.97 -7.47 -2.44
N ALA A 65 -4.69 -6.24 -2.84
CA ALA A 65 -5.73 -5.25 -3.06
C ALA A 65 -5.38 -4.39 -4.26
N ARG A 66 -6.42 -3.88 -4.90
CA ARG A 66 -6.29 -2.98 -6.03
C ARG A 66 -7.02 -1.69 -5.69
N ILE A 67 -6.33 -0.57 -5.88
CA ILE A 67 -6.89 0.75 -5.59
C ILE A 67 -6.93 1.52 -6.89
N ALA A 68 -8.13 1.92 -7.31
CA ALA A 68 -8.31 2.67 -8.55
C ALA A 68 -7.65 4.05 -8.46
N PRO A 69 -7.28 4.64 -9.59
CA PRO A 69 -6.78 6.01 -9.59
C PRO A 69 -7.78 6.97 -8.94
N GLY A 70 -7.26 7.93 -8.20
CA GLY A 70 -8.09 8.96 -7.58
C GLY A 70 -8.80 8.53 -6.29
N VAL A 71 -8.53 7.34 -5.77
CA VAL A 71 -9.15 6.87 -4.54
C VAL A 71 -8.22 7.13 -3.36
N PRO A 72 -8.59 8.03 -2.44
CA PRO A 72 -7.82 8.25 -1.23
C PRO A 72 -7.83 7.02 -0.34
N HIS A 73 -6.67 6.70 0.23
CA HIS A 73 -6.57 5.52 1.08
C HIS A 73 -5.50 5.70 2.14
N ARG A 74 -5.56 4.86 3.17
CA ARG A 74 -4.56 4.77 4.22
C ARG A 74 -4.10 3.34 4.34
N LEU A 75 -2.84 3.16 4.72
CA LEU A 75 -2.26 1.85 4.98
C LEU A 75 -1.51 1.89 6.30
N TRP A 76 -1.69 0.87 7.12
CA TRP A 76 -0.93 0.74 8.35
C TRP A 76 -0.86 -0.73 8.78
N SER A 77 0.18 -1.07 9.53
CA SER A 77 0.30 -2.41 10.08
C SER A 77 -0.63 -2.57 11.28
N THR A 78 -1.38 -3.65 11.30
CA THR A 78 -2.25 -4.02 12.43
C THR A 78 -1.82 -5.31 13.09
N GLY A 79 -0.67 -5.85 12.68
CA GLY A 79 -0.08 -7.03 13.31
C GLY A 79 0.77 -6.68 14.52
N ALA A 80 1.59 -7.64 14.94
CA ALA A 80 2.44 -7.50 16.12
C ALA A 80 3.63 -6.55 15.88
N GLY A 81 4.01 -6.32 14.64
CA GLY A 81 5.12 -5.44 14.29
C GLY A 81 4.86 -4.74 12.97
N ASP A 82 5.90 -4.23 12.36
CA ASP A 82 5.78 -3.61 11.04
C ASP A 82 5.42 -4.65 9.99
N ALA A 83 4.79 -4.21 8.94
CA ALA A 83 4.43 -5.06 7.81
C ALA A 83 5.25 -4.67 6.58
N ARG A 84 5.51 -5.64 5.71
CA ARG A 84 6.18 -5.41 4.44
C ARG A 84 5.22 -5.71 3.32
N ILE A 85 5.13 -4.79 2.37
CA ILE A 85 4.26 -4.91 1.21
C ILE A 85 5.02 -4.57 -0.06
N VAL A 86 4.56 -5.13 -1.17
CA VAL A 86 4.97 -4.68 -2.50
C VAL A 86 3.85 -3.83 -3.06
N GLN A 87 4.19 -2.66 -3.53
CA GLN A 87 3.26 -1.78 -4.23
C GLN A 87 3.69 -1.65 -5.69
N GLU A 88 2.73 -1.79 -6.58
CA GLU A 88 2.93 -1.56 -7.99
C GLU A 88 2.01 -0.43 -8.42
N PHE A 89 2.58 0.55 -9.07
CA PHE A 89 1.81 1.65 -9.62
C PHE A 89 1.77 1.51 -11.14
N ARG A 90 0.56 1.29 -11.66
CA ARG A 90 0.36 1.13 -13.09
C ARG A 90 -0.31 2.38 -13.61
N ARG A 91 0.37 3.06 -14.52
CA ARG A 91 -0.16 4.28 -15.09
C ARG A 91 -1.40 3.97 -15.92
N THR A 92 -2.42 4.79 -15.71
CA THR A 92 -3.63 4.78 -16.53
C THR A 92 -3.64 6.01 -17.40
N SER A 93 -3.87 5.82 -18.64
CA SER A 93 -3.91 6.93 -19.61
C SER A 93 -5.29 7.55 -19.70
#